data_375a1da5f7112e4ef7a139dfd04b8c91
#
_entry.id   375a1da5f7112e4ef7a139dfd04b8c91
#
_cell.length_a   1.000
_cell.length_b   1.000
_cell.length_c   1.000
_cell.angle_alpha   90.00
_cell.angle_beta   90.00
_cell.angle_gamma   90.00
#
_symmetry.space_group_name_H-M   'P 1'
#
loop_
_entity.id
_entity.type
_entity.pdbx_description
1 polymer ?
#
loop_
_entity_poly.entity_id
_entity_poly.type
_entity_poly.pdbx_seq_one_letter_code
_entity_poly.pdbx_strand_id
1 'polypeptide(L)' 'MTLTWAANVEPDLAGYKIYVGTNSGTYSFPGSPFVTGKVTSYTISNLPKGQTYFFATSAYDNAGNESELSAEVSKSLY' A
#
# COMPACT_ATOMS: atom_id res chain seq x y z
N MET A 1 0.70 6.84 10.65
CA MET A 1 1.80 6.45 9.76
C MET A 1 1.47 6.82 8.33
N THR A 2 2.34 7.51 7.64
CA THR A 2 2.10 7.96 6.27
C THR A 2 3.08 7.29 5.31
N LEU A 3 2.54 6.72 4.24
CA LEU A 3 3.30 6.15 3.14
C LEU A 3 3.27 7.09 1.96
N THR A 4 4.39 7.22 1.25
CA THR A 4 4.47 7.97 0.00
C THR A 4 5.14 7.12 -1.07
N TRP A 5 4.77 7.37 -2.31
CA TRP A 5 5.31 6.63 -3.46
C TRP A 5 5.32 7.52 -4.69
N ALA A 6 6.05 7.10 -5.72
CA ALA A 6 6.08 7.82 -6.99
C ALA A 6 4.80 7.59 -7.77
N ALA A 7 4.28 8.64 -8.40
CA ALA A 7 3.07 8.54 -9.21
C ALA A 7 3.36 7.77 -10.51
N ASN A 8 2.41 6.92 -10.90
CA ASN A 8 2.41 6.32 -12.22
C ASN A 8 1.84 7.31 -13.23
N VAL A 9 2.29 7.20 -14.49
CA VAL A 9 1.91 8.13 -15.56
C VAL A 9 0.96 7.51 -16.58
N GLU A 10 0.34 6.40 -16.27
CA GLU A 10 -0.57 5.71 -17.18
C GLU A 10 -1.86 6.49 -17.35
N PRO A 11 -2.35 6.68 -18.60
CA PRO A 11 -3.54 7.52 -18.85
C PRO A 11 -4.82 6.98 -18.22
N ASP A 12 -4.92 5.67 -18.04
CA ASP A 12 -6.11 5.01 -17.48
C ASP A 12 -5.96 4.64 -16.00
N LEU A 13 -4.96 5.16 -15.33
CA LEU A 13 -4.74 4.91 -13.91
C LEU A 13 -5.98 5.33 -13.11
N ALA A 14 -6.53 4.43 -12.31
CA ALA A 14 -7.65 4.71 -11.42
C ALA A 14 -7.21 5.00 -10.00
N GLY A 15 -6.15 4.36 -9.52
CA GLY A 15 -5.66 4.58 -8.18
C GLY A 15 -4.61 3.55 -7.78
N TYR A 16 -4.44 3.40 -6.47
CA TYR A 16 -3.43 2.52 -5.89
C TYR A 16 -4.04 1.63 -4.81
N LYS A 17 -3.40 0.49 -4.57
CA LYS A 17 -3.71 -0.39 -3.45
C LYS A 17 -2.48 -0.53 -2.58
N ILE A 18 -2.67 -0.44 -1.26
CA ILE A 18 -1.59 -0.55 -0.28
C ILE A 18 -1.79 -1.85 0.49
N TYR A 19 -0.85 -2.75 0.36
CA TYR A 19 -0.86 -4.05 1.03
C TYR A 19 -0.05 -3.95 2.31
N VAL A 20 -0.62 -4.40 3.41
CA VAL A 20 -0.03 -4.27 4.74
C VAL A 20 -0.01 -5.63 5.42
N GLY A 21 1.08 -5.95 6.09
CA GLY A 21 1.19 -7.16 6.88
C GLY A 21 2.23 -7.03 7.98
N THR A 22 2.25 -8.00 8.87
CA THR A 22 3.23 -8.07 9.95
C THR A 22 4.32 -9.10 9.68
N ASN A 23 4.25 -9.75 8.52
CA ASN A 23 5.27 -10.67 8.03
C ASN A 23 5.62 -10.31 6.60
N SER A 24 6.91 -10.40 6.27
CA SER A 24 7.38 -10.13 4.92
C SER A 24 6.67 -11.04 3.91
N GLY A 25 6.16 -10.45 2.85
CA GLY A 25 5.46 -11.18 1.79
C GLY A 25 4.05 -11.61 2.10
N THR A 26 3.57 -11.39 3.32
CA THR A 26 2.21 -11.73 3.73
C THR A 26 1.47 -10.48 4.19
N TYR A 27 0.48 -10.06 3.42
CA TYR A 27 -0.22 -8.78 3.65
C TYR A 27 -1.64 -9.03 4.14
N SER A 28 -1.74 -9.66 5.29
CA SER A 28 -3.03 -10.07 5.87
C SER A 28 -3.54 -9.16 6.98
N PHE A 29 -2.94 -8.00 7.16
CA PHE A 29 -3.41 -7.04 8.16
C PHE A 29 -4.88 -6.67 7.88
N PRO A 30 -5.75 -6.61 8.90
CA PRO A 30 -7.16 -6.27 8.70
C PRO A 30 -7.33 -4.94 7.96
N GLY A 31 -8.14 -4.96 6.89
CA GLY A 31 -8.33 -3.81 6.02
C GLY A 31 -7.42 -3.77 4.81
N SER A 32 -6.38 -4.61 4.77
CA SER A 32 -5.48 -4.71 3.62
C SER A 32 -6.14 -5.52 2.49
N PRO A 33 -5.98 -5.12 1.21
CA PRO A 33 -5.32 -3.89 0.78
C PRO A 33 -6.21 -2.65 0.98
N PHE A 34 -5.56 -1.53 1.28
CA PHE A 34 -6.25 -0.24 1.35
C PHE A 34 -6.29 0.36 -0.05
N VAL A 35 -7.48 0.61 -0.56
CA VAL A 35 -7.67 1.12 -1.92
C VAL A 35 -7.76 2.65 -1.86
N THR A 36 -6.94 3.33 -2.66
CA THR A 36 -6.92 4.78 -2.74
C THR A 36 -7.26 5.24 -4.14
N GLY A 37 -7.53 6.55 -4.29
CA GLY A 37 -7.59 7.17 -5.61
C GLY A 37 -6.20 7.52 -6.14
N LYS A 38 -6.15 8.47 -7.07
CA LYS A 38 -4.90 8.92 -7.71
C LYS A 38 -4.09 9.82 -6.79
N VAL A 39 -3.59 9.26 -5.70
CA VAL A 39 -2.79 9.99 -4.71
C VAL A 39 -1.42 9.33 -4.60
N THR A 40 -0.42 10.06 -4.10
CA THR A 40 0.93 9.54 -3.92
C THR A 40 1.29 9.37 -2.44
N SER A 41 0.31 9.55 -1.57
CA SER A 41 0.50 9.31 -0.14
C SER A 41 -0.80 8.81 0.49
N TYR A 42 -0.66 8.08 1.56
CA TYR A 42 -1.80 7.58 2.31
C TYR A 42 -1.40 7.41 3.78
N THR A 43 -2.28 7.87 4.67
CA THR A 43 -2.05 7.73 6.11
C THR A 43 -2.87 6.56 6.63
N ILE A 44 -2.19 5.60 7.24
CA ILE A 44 -2.83 4.47 7.93
C ILE A 44 -2.79 4.77 9.41
N SER A 45 -3.96 4.87 10.03
CA SER A 45 -4.08 5.14 11.45
C SER A 45 -4.39 3.86 12.21
N ASN A 46 -4.23 3.93 13.54
CA ASN A 46 -4.58 2.83 14.45
C ASN A 46 -3.76 1.55 14.25
N LEU A 47 -2.53 1.66 13.74
CA LEU A 47 -1.63 0.52 13.72
C LEU A 47 -1.11 0.26 15.14
N PRO A 48 -1.30 -0.94 15.69
CA PRO A 48 -0.76 -1.26 17.02
C PRO A 48 0.76 -1.09 17.06
N LYS A 49 1.26 -0.52 18.16
CA LYS A 49 2.69 -0.38 18.39
C LYS A 49 3.30 -1.70 18.85
N GLY A 50 4.62 -1.77 18.81
CA GLY A 50 5.35 -2.95 19.27
C GLY A 50 5.61 -3.97 18.17
N GLN A 51 5.39 -3.62 16.92
CA GLN A 51 5.57 -4.51 15.77
C GLN A 51 6.25 -3.81 14.62
N THR A 52 6.80 -4.61 13.71
CA THR A 52 7.27 -4.15 12.41
C THR A 52 6.20 -4.47 11.38
N TYR A 53 5.88 -3.49 10.55
CA TYR A 53 4.90 -3.64 9.47
C TYR A 53 5.60 -3.63 8.13
N PHE A 54 5.08 -4.42 7.22
CA PHE A 54 5.59 -4.55 5.85
C PHE A 54 4.54 -4.02 4.89
N PHE A 55 4.98 -3.22 3.93
CA PHE A 55 4.09 -2.52 2.99
C PHE A 55 4.55 -2.73 1.56
N ALA A 56 3.59 -2.89 0.66
CA ALA A 56 3.82 -2.86 -0.76
C ALA A 56 2.65 -2.17 -1.43
N THR A 57 2.87 -1.56 -2.59
CA THR A 57 1.81 -0.87 -3.31
C THR A 57 1.67 -1.45 -4.71
N SER A 58 0.48 -1.36 -5.26
CA SER A 58 0.22 -1.62 -6.66
C SER A 58 -0.62 -0.49 -7.23
N ALA A 59 -0.65 -0.38 -8.56
CA ALA A 59 -1.52 0.55 -9.27
C ALA A 59 -2.63 -0.26 -9.95
N TYR A 60 -3.82 0.30 -10.06
CA TYR A 60 -4.89 -0.34 -10.81
C TYR A 60 -5.50 0.66 -11.78
N ASP A 61 -6.04 0.15 -12.89
CA ASP A 61 -6.65 0.96 -13.93
C ASP A 61 -8.17 0.92 -13.88
N ASN A 62 -8.79 1.69 -14.79
CA ASN A 62 -10.25 1.78 -14.85
C ASN A 62 -10.92 0.46 -15.24
N ALA A 63 -10.20 -0.46 -15.84
CA ALA A 63 -10.69 -1.79 -16.20
C ALA A 63 -10.52 -2.82 -15.08
N GLY A 64 -9.89 -2.42 -13.96
CA GLY A 64 -9.65 -3.31 -12.84
C GLY A 64 -8.36 -4.10 -12.92
N ASN A 65 -7.50 -3.85 -13.90
CA ASN A 65 -6.20 -4.50 -13.99
C ASN A 65 -5.25 -3.90 -12.96
N GLU A 66 -4.54 -4.76 -12.25
CA GLU A 66 -3.61 -4.35 -11.20
C GLU A 66 -2.18 -4.67 -11.62
N SER A 67 -1.26 -3.74 -11.35
CA SER A 67 0.16 -3.94 -11.59
C SER A 67 0.77 -4.92 -10.59
N GLU A 68 2.01 -5.31 -10.83
CA GLU A 68 2.79 -6.04 -9.84
C GLU A 68 3.02 -5.16 -8.60
N LEU A 69 3.25 -5.81 -7.46
CA LEU A 69 3.56 -5.09 -6.23
C LEU A 69 4.92 -4.41 -6.36
N SER A 70 5.03 -3.23 -5.76
CA SER A 70 6.31 -2.53 -5.61
C SER A 70 7.26 -3.31 -4.72
N ALA A 71 8.50 -2.84 -4.62
CA ALA A 71 9.41 -3.33 -3.61
C ALA A 71 8.81 -3.15 -2.22
N GLU A 72 8.99 -4.15 -1.37
CA GLU A 72 8.47 -4.11 0.00
C GLU A 72 9.29 -3.14 0.85
N VAL A 73 8.60 -2.34 1.64
CA VAL A 73 9.22 -1.49 2.65
C VAL A 73 8.72 -1.91 4.03
N SER A 74 9.54 -1.70 5.04
CA SER A 74 9.17 -2.03 6.42
C SER A 74 9.28 -0.81 7.31
N LYS A 75 8.43 -0.75 8.31
CA LYS A 75 8.42 0.28 9.35
C LYS A 75 8.17 -0.37 10.70
N SER A 76 9.01 0.00 11.68
CA SER A 76 8.85 -0.46 13.06
C SER A 76 8.16 0.62 13.87
N LEU A 77 7.12 0.24 14.58
CA LEU A 77 6.34 1.13 15.44
C LEU A 77 6.47 0.63 16.88
N TYR A 78 7.31 1.28 17.66
CA TYR A 78 7.53 0.91 19.07
C TYR A 78 7.21 2.05 20.03
#